data_cb92dd100a03fe52a3d09b3a44719fe3
#
_entry.id   cb92dd100a03fe52a3d09b3a44719fe3
#
_cell.length_a   1.000
_cell.length_b   1.000
_cell.length_c   1.000
_cell.angle_alpha   90.00
_cell.angle_beta   90.00
_cell.angle_gamma   90.00
#
_symmetry.space_group_name_H-M   'P 1'
#
loop_
_entity.id
_entity.type
_entity.pdbx_description
1 polymer ?
#
loop_
_entity_poly.entity_id
_entity_poly.type
_entity_poly.pdbx_seq_one_letter_code
_entity_poly.pdbx_strand_id
1 'polypeptide(L)' 'MSLRYPKLLRQLRTEAHKSQAELAAVLGTSQTMYARYERGANALPLRHLLALCEYYDVSADYLLGRTPHRQNPNLL' A
#
# COMPACT_ATOMS: atom_id res chain seq x y z
N MET A 1 -4.53 -1.02 -18.45
CA MET A 1 -5.20 -0.78 -17.15
C MET A 1 -4.18 -0.26 -16.16
N SER A 2 -4.42 0.90 -15.60
CA SER A 2 -3.48 1.46 -14.63
C SER A 2 -3.86 1.00 -13.22
N LEU A 3 -2.85 0.63 -12.44
CA LEU A 3 -3.04 0.25 -11.06
C LEU A 3 -3.20 1.52 -10.21
N ARG A 4 -4.08 1.45 -9.22
CA ARG A 4 -4.34 2.58 -8.33
C ARG A 4 -3.50 2.59 -7.07
N TYR A 5 -2.74 1.51 -6.82
CA TYR A 5 -2.05 1.37 -5.56
C TYR A 5 -1.07 2.53 -5.25
N PRO A 6 -0.38 3.16 -6.24
CA PRO A 6 0.52 4.25 -5.85
C PRO A 6 -0.18 5.38 -5.13
N LYS A 7 -1.35 5.81 -5.65
CA LYS A 7 -2.13 6.86 -5.00
C LYS A 7 -2.71 6.40 -3.67
N LEU A 8 -3.18 5.16 -3.62
CA LEU A 8 -3.76 4.61 -2.39
C LEU A 8 -2.72 4.46 -1.29
N LEU A 9 -1.48 4.08 -1.63
CA LEU A 9 -0.40 4.01 -0.65
C LEU A 9 -0.19 5.35 0.02
N ARG A 10 -0.11 6.41 -0.79
CA ARG A 10 0.08 7.76 -0.26
C ARG A 10 -1.11 8.20 0.58
N GLN A 11 -2.33 7.91 0.12
CA GLN A 11 -3.54 8.26 0.84
C GLN A 11 -3.61 7.57 2.20
N LEU A 12 -3.37 6.26 2.23
CA LEU A 12 -3.39 5.51 3.48
C LEU A 12 -2.31 6.01 4.44
N ARG A 13 -1.12 6.30 3.91
CA ARG A 13 -0.02 6.79 4.74
C ARG A 13 -0.35 8.15 5.36
N THR A 14 -0.89 9.07 4.57
CA THR A 14 -1.24 10.41 5.09
C THR A 14 -2.40 10.34 6.07
N GLU A 15 -3.38 9.48 5.82
CA GLU A 15 -4.49 9.27 6.77
C GLU A 15 -3.99 8.74 8.12
N ALA A 16 -2.95 7.90 8.09
CA ALA A 16 -2.37 7.32 9.30
C ALA A 16 -1.33 8.24 9.95
N HIS A 17 -1.08 9.43 9.37
CA HIS A 17 -0.09 10.39 9.86
C HIS A 17 1.30 9.79 9.93
N LYS A 18 1.69 8.97 8.94
CA LYS A 18 2.99 8.31 8.89
C LYS A 18 3.87 8.93 7.81
N SER A 19 5.18 8.88 8.04
CA SER A 19 6.16 9.32 7.06
C SER A 19 6.50 8.19 6.09
N GLN A 20 7.12 8.54 4.96
CA GLN A 20 7.63 7.53 4.05
C GLN A 20 8.70 6.66 4.71
N ALA A 21 9.54 7.28 5.57
CA ALA A 21 10.57 6.53 6.29
C ALA A 21 9.95 5.49 7.24
N GLU A 22 8.85 5.83 7.89
CA GLU A 22 8.17 4.90 8.78
C GLU A 22 7.61 3.69 8.01
N LEU A 23 6.99 3.94 6.85
CA LEU A 23 6.47 2.85 6.04
C LEU A 23 7.60 2.02 5.42
N ALA A 24 8.70 2.66 5.04
CA ALA A 24 9.87 1.92 4.56
C ALA A 24 10.37 0.95 5.64
N ALA A 25 10.38 1.39 6.89
CA ALA A 25 10.79 0.53 8.01
C ALA A 25 9.82 -0.64 8.20
N VAL A 26 8.52 -0.38 8.07
CA VAL A 26 7.50 -1.44 8.14
C VAL A 26 7.76 -2.53 7.11
N LEU A 27 8.16 -2.13 5.90
CA LEU A 27 8.42 -3.06 4.80
C LEU A 27 9.84 -3.62 4.81
N GLY A 28 10.72 -3.10 5.64
CA GLY A 28 12.12 -3.51 5.63
C GLY A 28 12.87 -3.08 4.40
N THR A 29 12.51 -1.93 3.83
CA THR A 29 13.16 -1.40 2.63
C THR A 29 13.64 0.04 2.89
N SER A 30 14.31 0.65 1.91
CA SER A 30 14.80 2.02 2.05
C SER A 30 13.67 3.02 1.78
N GLN A 31 13.83 4.23 2.34
CA GLN A 31 12.89 5.32 2.07
C GLN A 31 12.85 5.64 0.58
N THR A 32 14.01 5.64 -0.08
CA THR A 32 14.10 5.89 -1.52
C THR A 32 13.27 4.88 -2.30
N MET A 33 13.37 3.59 -1.96
CA MET A 33 12.60 2.57 -2.65
C MET A 33 11.11 2.71 -2.36
N TYR A 34 10.74 2.98 -1.10
CA TYR A 34 9.33 3.17 -0.75
C TYR A 34 8.73 4.35 -1.52
N ALA A 35 9.48 5.48 -1.62
CA ALA A 35 9.02 6.64 -2.39
C ALA A 35 8.75 6.29 -3.85
N ARG A 36 9.55 5.37 -4.42
CA ARG A 36 9.36 4.93 -5.80
C ARG A 36 8.08 4.12 -5.95
N TYR A 37 7.69 3.37 -4.92
CA TYR A 37 6.39 2.67 -4.93
C TYR A 37 5.24 3.67 -4.98
N GLU A 38 5.30 4.74 -4.19
CA GLU A 38 4.23 5.75 -4.17
C GLU A 38 4.13 6.53 -5.49
N ARG A 39 5.22 6.64 -6.23
CA ARG A 39 5.21 7.30 -7.54
C ARG A 39 4.88 6.34 -8.69
N GLY A 40 4.80 5.05 -8.41
CA GLY A 40 4.60 4.05 -9.45
C GLY A 40 5.85 3.82 -10.30
N ALA A 41 7.02 4.30 -9.85
CA ALA A 41 8.27 4.13 -10.58
C ALA A 41 8.81 2.71 -10.52
N ASN A 42 8.51 1.99 -9.42
CA ASN A 42 8.89 0.60 -9.26
C ASN A 42 7.65 -0.22 -8.89
N ALA A 43 7.59 -1.45 -9.38
CA ALA A 43 6.52 -2.36 -9.02
C ALA A 43 6.62 -2.76 -7.56
N LEU A 44 5.48 -2.87 -6.89
CA LEU A 44 5.41 -3.28 -5.50
C LEU A 44 5.53 -4.81 -5.42
N PRO A 45 6.56 -5.35 -4.75
CA PRO A 45 6.66 -6.80 -4.60
C PRO A 45 5.47 -7.37 -3.82
N LEU A 46 5.13 -8.62 -4.11
CA LEU A 46 4.00 -9.26 -3.45
C LEU A 46 4.13 -9.26 -1.93
N ARG A 47 5.34 -9.54 -1.41
CA ARG A 47 5.57 -9.56 0.03
C ARG A 47 5.28 -8.21 0.68
N HIS A 48 5.59 -7.11 -0.03
CA HIS A 48 5.31 -5.76 0.47
C HIS A 48 3.83 -5.44 0.36
N LEU A 49 3.17 -5.89 -0.70
CA LEU A 49 1.73 -5.73 -0.83
C LEU A 49 1.00 -6.38 0.36
N LEU A 50 1.37 -7.61 0.68
CA LEU A 50 0.74 -8.32 1.80
C LEU A 50 1.02 -7.65 3.14
N ALA A 51 2.25 -7.16 3.34
CA ALA A 51 2.61 -6.45 4.57
C ALA A 51 1.79 -5.17 4.73
N LEU A 52 1.57 -4.44 3.65
CA LEU A 52 0.78 -3.21 3.68
C LEU A 52 -0.69 -3.51 3.95
N CYS A 53 -1.23 -4.58 3.36
CA CYS A 53 -2.59 -4.99 3.64
C CYS A 53 -2.79 -5.33 5.11
N GLU A 54 -1.83 -6.01 5.72
CA GLU A 54 -1.87 -6.31 7.15
C GLU A 54 -1.73 -5.04 7.99
N TYR A 55 -0.79 -4.19 7.63
CA TYR A 55 -0.51 -2.98 8.41
C TYR A 55 -1.73 -2.05 8.45
N TYR A 56 -2.40 -1.87 7.32
CA TYR A 56 -3.56 -0.98 7.23
C TYR A 56 -4.89 -1.69 7.44
N ASP A 57 -4.86 -3.01 7.58
CA ASP A 57 -6.09 -3.83 7.70
C ASP A 57 -7.03 -3.57 6.52
N VAL A 58 -6.50 -3.67 5.32
CA VAL A 58 -7.26 -3.53 4.08
C VAL A 58 -7.04 -4.75 3.20
N SER A 59 -7.98 -4.99 2.28
CA SER A 59 -7.86 -6.11 1.35
C SER A 59 -6.87 -5.78 0.24
N ALA A 60 -6.27 -6.82 -0.34
CA ALA A 60 -5.42 -6.66 -1.51
C ALA A 60 -6.21 -6.10 -2.69
N ASP A 61 -7.46 -6.51 -2.84
CA ASP A 61 -8.32 -5.99 -3.91
C ASP A 61 -8.51 -4.48 -3.80
N TYR A 62 -8.69 -3.98 -2.57
CA TYR A 62 -8.81 -2.54 -2.35
C TYR A 62 -7.51 -1.83 -2.76
N LEU A 63 -6.37 -2.34 -2.28
CA LEU A 63 -5.09 -1.70 -2.55
C LEU A 63 -4.75 -1.72 -4.04
N LEU A 64 -5.15 -2.78 -4.75
CA LEU A 64 -4.94 -2.88 -6.20
C LEU A 64 -5.96 -2.09 -7.00
N GLY A 65 -6.93 -1.47 -6.35
CA GLY A 65 -7.93 -0.65 -7.02
C GLY A 65 -9.05 -1.45 -7.68
N ARG A 66 -9.24 -2.71 -7.27
CA ARG A 66 -10.25 -3.60 -7.85
C ARG A 66 -11.62 -3.46 -7.18
N THR A 67 -11.66 -2.88 -5.99
CA THR A 67 -12.89 -2.64 -5.25
C THR A 67 -12.76 -1.34 -4.47
N PRO A 68 -13.86 -0.58 -4.26
CA PRO A 68 -13.84 0.60 -3.39
C PRO A 68 -13.92 0.25 -1.91
N HIS A 69 -14.13 -1.01 -1.58
CA HIS A 69 -14.30 -1.45 -0.18
C HIS A 69 -12.96 -1.86 0.41
N ARG A 70 -12.58 -1.23 1.54
CA ARG A 70 -11.30 -1.52 2.21
C ARG A 70 -11.27 -2.94 2.75
N GLN A 71 -12.39 -3.43 3.27
CA GLN A 71 -12.49 -4.78 3.80
C GLN A 71 -13.08 -5.71 2.74
N ASN A 72 -12.65 -6.97 2.75
CA ASN A 72 -13.22 -7.97 1.88
C ASN A 72 -14.57 -8.40 2.46
N PRO A 73 -15.71 -8.13 1.78
CA PRO A 73 -17.02 -8.45 2.33
C PRO A 73 -17.29 -9.94 2.45
N ASN A 74 -16.45 -10.78 1.81
CA ASN A 74 -16.62 -12.23 1.84
C ASN A 74 -15.84 -12.91 2.96
N LEU A 75 -15.19 -12.14 3.84
CA LEU A 75 -14.41 -12.65 4.95
C LEU A 75 -15.23 -12.73 6.25
N LEU A 76 -16.46 -13.10 6.15
CA LEU A 76 -17.30 -13.26 7.34
C LEU A 76 -17.38 -14.71 7.77
#